data_4d1722922e31ce64980bd01da1ec8204
#
_entry.id   4d1722922e31ce64980bd01da1ec8204
#
_cell.length_a   1.000
_cell.length_b   1.000
_cell.length_c   1.000
_cell.angle_alpha   90.00
_cell.angle_beta   90.00
_cell.angle_gamma   90.00
#
_symmetry.space_group_name_H-M   'P 1'
#
loop_
_entity.id
_entity.type
_entity.pdbx_description
1 polymer ?
#
loop_
_entity_poly.entity_id
_entity_poly.type
_entity_poly.pdbx_seq_one_letter_code
_entity_poly.pdbx_strand_id
1 'polypeptide(L)'
;MKSKTLLAGLLLTAGLATATVAMANESNSSLLVIREQGSFAAGGTGIPAREPYNPLKPQAAGQTLHGDHAYVFYQIPADARKYPLVFLHGAGQSAKTWETTPDGREGFQNIFLRRGFGVYLIDQPRRGDAGRSTVSATVEAKPD
;
A
#
# COMPACT_ATOMS: atom_id res chain seq x y z
N MET A 1 -19.49 43.11 78.38
CA MET A 1 -20.15 42.15 77.50
C MET A 1 -19.22 41.90 76.31
N LYS A 2 -18.70 40.70 76.15
CA LYS A 2 -17.63 40.32 75.18
C LYS A 2 -18.26 39.63 73.97
N SER A 3 -18.15 40.29 72.81
CA SER A 3 -18.57 39.72 71.53
C SER A 3 -17.48 38.77 71.06
N LYS A 4 -17.85 37.51 70.75
CA LYS A 4 -16.97 36.52 70.15
C LYS A 4 -17.28 36.42 68.64
N THR A 5 -16.35 36.92 67.86
CA THR A 5 -16.37 36.73 66.37
C THR A 5 -15.90 35.35 66.00
N LEU A 6 -16.76 34.53 65.38
CA LEU A 6 -16.39 33.28 64.80
C LEU A 6 -15.82 33.52 63.40
N LEU A 7 -14.58 33.13 63.21
CA LEU A 7 -13.93 33.14 61.91
C LEU A 7 -14.17 31.77 61.28
N ALA A 8 -15.02 31.72 60.23
CA ALA A 8 -15.24 30.52 59.45
C ALA A 8 -14.14 30.41 58.37
N GLY A 9 -13.24 29.46 58.56
CA GLY A 9 -12.21 29.13 57.58
C GLY A 9 -12.80 28.30 56.45
N LEU A 10 -12.76 28.87 55.23
CA LEU A 10 -13.14 28.16 53.99
C LEU A 10 -11.92 27.34 53.49
N LEU A 11 -11.94 26.06 53.68
CA LEU A 11 -10.94 25.13 53.10
C LEU A 11 -11.28 24.93 51.62
N LEU A 12 -10.48 25.54 50.76
CA LEU A 12 -10.51 25.31 49.31
C LEU A 12 -9.67 24.05 49.02
N THR A 13 -10.32 22.90 48.82
CA THR A 13 -9.67 21.67 48.32
C THR A 13 -9.49 21.77 46.81
N ALA A 14 -8.28 22.13 46.40
CA ALA A 14 -7.87 22.04 44.99
C ALA A 14 -7.77 20.56 44.60
N GLY A 15 -8.79 20.04 43.92
CA GLY A 15 -8.75 18.74 43.29
C GLY A 15 -7.76 18.74 42.14
N LEU A 16 -6.61 18.07 42.30
CA LEU A 16 -5.67 17.79 41.21
C LEU A 16 -6.31 16.72 40.31
N ALA A 17 -6.90 17.17 39.20
CA ALA A 17 -7.29 16.24 38.13
C ALA A 17 -6.03 15.75 37.45
N THR A 18 -5.56 14.57 37.80
CA THR A 18 -4.54 13.83 37.04
C THR A 18 -5.15 13.38 35.75
N ALA A 19 -4.94 14.16 34.69
CA ALA A 19 -5.18 13.69 33.33
C ALA A 19 -4.21 12.55 33.05
N THR A 20 -4.66 11.31 33.16
CA THR A 20 -3.97 10.15 32.59
C THR A 20 -3.99 10.32 31.09
N VAL A 21 -2.92 10.87 30.53
CA VAL A 21 -2.63 10.76 29.10
C VAL A 21 -2.52 9.25 28.83
N ALA A 22 -3.53 8.68 28.21
CA ALA A 22 -3.43 7.37 27.61
C ALA A 22 -2.34 7.49 26.56
N MET A 23 -1.12 7.06 26.90
CA MET A 23 -0.06 6.80 25.93
C MET A 23 -0.66 5.80 24.96
N ALA A 24 -1.01 6.27 23.76
CA ALA A 24 -1.27 5.38 22.65
C ALA A 24 -0.09 4.43 22.62
N ASN A 25 -0.36 3.15 22.76
CA ASN A 25 0.62 2.11 22.66
C ASN A 25 1.19 2.24 21.25
N GLU A 26 2.31 3.00 21.11
CA GLU A 26 3.09 2.95 19.89
C GLU A 26 3.40 1.48 19.70
N SER A 27 2.69 0.88 18.76
CA SER A 27 3.02 -0.46 18.31
C SER A 27 4.51 -0.41 18.01
N ASN A 28 5.31 -1.11 18.81
CA ASN A 28 6.75 -1.24 18.64
C ASN A 28 6.98 -2.01 17.34
N SER A 29 6.61 -1.37 16.21
CA SER A 29 6.85 -1.92 14.91
C SER A 29 8.35 -1.83 14.69
N SER A 30 9.04 -2.92 14.99
CA SER A 30 10.46 -3.07 14.67
C SER A 30 10.69 -2.61 13.23
N LEU A 31 11.79 -1.91 12.98
CA LEU A 31 12.15 -1.47 11.64
C LEU A 31 12.07 -2.64 10.66
N LEU A 32 11.48 -2.40 9.51
CA LEU A 32 11.50 -3.33 8.38
C LEU A 32 12.66 -2.93 7.46
N VAL A 33 13.72 -3.73 7.45
CA VAL A 33 14.89 -3.48 6.62
C VAL A 33 14.76 -4.24 5.32
N ILE A 34 14.65 -3.52 4.22
CA ILE A 34 14.56 -4.07 2.86
C ILE A 34 15.95 -4.04 2.23
N ARG A 35 16.45 -5.20 1.82
CA ARG A 35 17.72 -5.35 1.10
C ARG A 35 17.58 -4.99 -0.37
N GLU A 36 16.44 -5.36 -0.98
CA GLU A 36 16.18 -5.18 -2.41
C GLU A 36 14.70 -4.97 -2.65
N GLN A 37 14.36 -4.11 -3.59
CA GLN A 37 13.02 -3.93 -4.08
C GLN A 37 13.03 -3.47 -5.54
N GLY A 38 11.96 -3.72 -6.26
CA GLY A 38 11.84 -3.31 -7.64
C GLY A 38 10.52 -3.76 -8.26
N SER A 39 10.41 -3.58 -9.56
CA SER A 39 9.26 -4.04 -10.33
C SER A 39 9.67 -4.50 -11.71
N PHE A 40 8.87 -5.35 -12.32
CA PHE A 40 9.03 -5.78 -13.70
C PHE A 40 7.68 -6.16 -14.31
N ALA A 41 7.64 -6.20 -15.65
CA ALA A 41 6.51 -6.72 -16.40
C ALA A 41 6.76 -8.19 -16.78
N ALA A 42 5.72 -9.02 -16.68
CA ALA A 42 5.79 -10.43 -17.05
C ALA A 42 4.76 -10.75 -18.13
N GLY A 43 5.20 -11.44 -19.20
CA GLY A 43 4.35 -11.77 -20.33
C GLY A 43 3.95 -10.56 -21.17
N GLY A 44 2.75 -10.60 -21.73
CA GLY A 44 2.17 -9.51 -22.53
C GLY A 44 2.39 -9.66 -24.03
N THR A 45 1.91 -8.62 -24.75
CA THR A 45 1.93 -8.55 -26.20
C THR A 45 2.59 -7.25 -26.66
N GLY A 46 3.53 -7.35 -27.60
CA GLY A 46 4.10 -6.20 -28.29
C GLY A 46 3.50 -6.05 -29.69
N ILE A 47 2.94 -4.90 -29.99
CA ILE A 47 2.39 -4.59 -31.33
C ILE A 47 3.22 -3.44 -31.93
N PRO A 48 4.16 -3.71 -32.84
CA PRO A 48 4.94 -2.67 -33.50
C PRO A 48 4.09 -1.95 -34.54
N ALA A 49 4.18 -0.62 -34.56
CA ALA A 49 3.63 0.16 -35.66
C ALA A 49 4.54 0.04 -36.90
N ARG A 50 3.92 -0.11 -38.06
CA ARG A 50 4.64 -0.45 -39.32
C ARG A 50 5.40 0.74 -39.94
N GLU A 51 5.03 1.97 -39.57
CA GLU A 51 5.62 3.16 -40.18
C GLU A 51 6.80 3.69 -39.35
N PRO A 52 7.79 4.34 -39.95
CA PRO A 52 8.92 4.92 -39.22
C PRO A 52 8.45 6.06 -38.30
N TYR A 53 9.10 6.16 -37.14
CA TYR A 53 8.83 7.22 -36.17
C TYR A 53 9.12 8.61 -36.78
N ASN A 54 8.18 9.53 -36.61
CA ASN A 54 8.33 10.93 -37.00
C ASN A 54 8.10 11.83 -35.77
N PRO A 55 9.12 12.47 -35.22
CA PRO A 55 9.01 13.33 -34.05
C PRO A 55 8.11 14.55 -34.24
N LEU A 56 7.89 14.98 -35.48
CA LEU A 56 7.02 16.12 -35.82
C LEU A 56 5.54 15.71 -35.92
N LYS A 57 5.27 14.44 -35.98
CA LYS A 57 3.90 13.89 -36.00
C LYS A 57 3.82 12.79 -34.93
N PRO A 58 3.58 13.13 -33.65
CA PRO A 58 3.57 12.16 -32.55
C PRO A 58 2.30 11.29 -32.60
N GLN A 59 2.26 10.42 -33.57
CA GLN A 59 1.26 9.36 -33.74
C GLN A 59 1.88 8.00 -33.40
N ALA A 60 1.10 6.93 -33.49
CA ALA A 60 1.57 5.58 -33.18
C ALA A 60 2.69 5.07 -34.11
N ALA A 61 2.96 5.74 -35.23
CA ALA A 61 3.99 5.37 -36.21
C ALA A 61 5.38 5.20 -35.55
N GLY A 62 6.03 4.10 -35.82
CA GLY A 62 7.36 3.78 -35.29
C GLY A 62 7.41 3.46 -33.80
N GLN A 63 6.26 3.39 -33.13
CA GLN A 63 6.16 3.00 -31.72
C GLN A 63 5.80 1.53 -31.59
N THR A 64 6.12 0.95 -30.45
CA THR A 64 5.62 -0.39 -30.08
C THR A 64 4.67 -0.24 -28.93
N LEU A 65 3.43 -0.65 -29.10
CA LEU A 65 2.48 -0.78 -28.02
C LEU A 65 2.78 -2.06 -27.23
N HIS A 66 3.09 -1.91 -25.95
CA HIS A 66 3.21 -3.03 -25.02
C HIS A 66 1.98 -3.05 -24.14
N GLY A 67 1.33 -4.18 -24.03
CA GLY A 67 0.14 -4.34 -23.20
C GLY A 67 -0.13 -5.79 -22.83
N ASP A 68 -1.18 -6.00 -22.06
CA ASP A 68 -1.63 -7.30 -21.57
C ASP A 68 -0.53 -8.08 -20.78
N HIS A 69 0.44 -7.36 -20.21
CA HIS A 69 1.41 -7.91 -19.26
C HIS A 69 0.87 -7.90 -17.84
N ALA A 70 1.39 -8.75 -16.98
CA ALA A 70 1.27 -8.62 -15.55
C ALA A 70 2.32 -7.62 -15.04
N TYR A 71 1.96 -6.83 -14.03
CA TYR A 71 2.93 -6.03 -13.28
C TYR A 71 3.29 -6.77 -12.01
N VAL A 72 4.58 -6.81 -11.69
CA VAL A 72 5.08 -7.44 -10.47
C VAL A 72 5.90 -6.42 -9.70
N PHE A 73 5.49 -6.13 -8.48
CA PHE A 73 6.29 -5.40 -7.49
C PHE A 73 6.87 -6.38 -6.49
N TYR A 74 8.14 -6.23 -6.11
CA TYR A 74 8.75 -7.11 -5.13
C TYR A 74 9.58 -6.38 -4.09
N GLN A 75 9.65 -6.98 -2.91
CA GLN A 75 10.52 -6.56 -1.81
C GLN A 75 11.16 -7.79 -1.16
N ILE A 76 12.46 -7.68 -0.88
CA ILE A 76 13.25 -8.72 -0.23
C ILE A 76 13.83 -8.16 1.07
N PRO A 77 13.46 -8.69 2.24
CA PRO A 77 14.02 -8.23 3.51
C PRO A 77 15.50 -8.62 3.65
N ALA A 78 16.21 -7.96 4.57
CA ALA A 78 17.64 -8.19 4.78
C ALA A 78 17.94 -9.65 5.10
N ASP A 79 17.14 -10.26 5.97
CA ASP A 79 17.29 -11.66 6.42
C ASP A 79 16.29 -12.57 5.70
N ALA A 80 16.32 -12.53 4.36
CA ALA A 80 15.36 -13.26 3.56
C ALA A 80 15.50 -14.77 3.66
N ARG A 81 14.37 -15.46 3.82
CA ARG A 81 14.25 -16.90 3.66
C ARG A 81 14.52 -17.29 2.21
N LYS A 82 14.89 -18.55 1.99
CA LYS A 82 15.23 -19.09 0.66
C LYS A 82 14.10 -18.93 -0.37
N TYR A 83 12.87 -19.15 0.04
CA TYR A 83 11.70 -19.10 -0.86
C TYR A 83 10.85 -17.89 -0.57
N PRO A 84 10.56 -17.06 -1.58
CA PRO A 84 9.64 -15.93 -1.46
C PRO A 84 8.19 -16.41 -1.51
N LEU A 85 7.29 -15.48 -1.20
CA LEU A 85 5.86 -15.62 -1.39
C LEU A 85 5.42 -14.77 -2.58
N VAL A 86 4.49 -15.32 -3.34
CA VAL A 86 3.84 -14.63 -4.46
C VAL A 86 2.38 -14.44 -4.11
N PHE A 87 1.91 -13.20 -4.17
CA PHE A 87 0.54 -12.83 -3.86
C PHE A 87 -0.21 -12.46 -5.14
N LEU A 88 -1.26 -13.21 -5.40
CA LEU A 88 -2.18 -12.97 -6.50
C LEU A 88 -3.51 -12.49 -5.92
N HIS A 89 -4.03 -11.38 -6.42
CA HIS A 89 -5.31 -10.83 -5.99
C HIS A 89 -6.50 -11.61 -6.57
N GLY A 90 -7.69 -11.41 -5.98
CA GLY A 90 -8.95 -11.99 -6.45
C GLY A 90 -9.57 -11.25 -7.64
N ALA A 91 -10.69 -11.77 -8.13
CA ALA A 91 -11.45 -11.15 -9.19
C ALA A 91 -11.87 -9.71 -8.83
N GLY A 92 -11.67 -8.77 -9.75
CA GLY A 92 -12.02 -7.36 -9.54
C GLY A 92 -11.11 -6.58 -8.59
N GLN A 93 -10.04 -7.18 -8.09
CA GLN A 93 -9.09 -6.59 -7.16
C GLN A 93 -7.77 -6.20 -7.86
N SER A 94 -6.82 -5.73 -7.06
CA SER A 94 -5.43 -5.46 -7.46
C SER A 94 -4.47 -5.84 -6.33
N ALA A 95 -3.18 -5.74 -6.56
CA ALA A 95 -2.12 -6.00 -5.58
C ALA A 95 -2.29 -5.19 -4.29
N LYS A 96 -2.93 -4.03 -4.36
CA LYS A 96 -3.24 -3.17 -3.21
C LYS A 96 -3.97 -3.91 -2.08
N THR A 97 -4.71 -4.97 -2.39
CA THR A 97 -5.38 -5.83 -1.39
C THR A 97 -4.42 -6.37 -0.33
N TRP A 98 -3.15 -6.52 -0.67
CA TRP A 98 -2.12 -7.12 0.19
C TRP A 98 -1.29 -6.10 0.98
N GLU A 99 -1.36 -4.80 0.62
CA GLU A 99 -0.49 -3.75 1.16
C GLU A 99 -0.93 -3.29 2.55
N THR A 100 -2.11 -2.68 2.63
CA THR A 100 -2.68 -2.15 3.86
C THR A 100 -4.18 -2.40 3.93
N THR A 101 -4.71 -2.51 5.14
CA THR A 101 -6.15 -2.57 5.35
C THR A 101 -6.76 -1.15 5.27
N PRO A 102 -8.07 -1.01 4.99
CA PRO A 102 -8.72 0.32 4.91
C PRO A 102 -8.61 1.16 6.19
N ASP A 103 -8.43 0.53 7.34
CA ASP A 103 -8.22 1.19 8.63
C ASP A 103 -6.75 1.48 8.94
N GLY A 104 -5.85 1.30 7.97
CA GLY A 104 -4.44 1.68 8.05
C GLY A 104 -3.51 0.66 8.71
N ARG A 105 -3.98 -0.52 9.07
CA ARG A 105 -3.11 -1.58 9.59
C ARG A 105 -2.25 -2.20 8.48
N GLU A 106 -1.14 -2.82 8.86
CA GLU A 106 -0.30 -3.59 7.95
C GLU A 106 -1.09 -4.72 7.28
N GLY A 107 -0.96 -4.82 5.96
CA GLY A 107 -1.45 -5.95 5.20
C GLY A 107 -0.46 -7.12 5.18
N PHE A 108 -0.80 -8.15 4.46
CA PHE A 108 0.00 -9.37 4.38
C PHE A 108 1.42 -9.12 3.82
N GLN A 109 1.59 -8.14 2.94
CA GLN A 109 2.91 -7.73 2.44
C GLN A 109 3.88 -7.50 3.60
N ASN A 110 3.60 -6.54 4.48
CA ASN A 110 4.48 -6.19 5.60
C ASN A 110 4.56 -7.30 6.64
N ILE A 111 3.45 -7.98 6.92
CA ILE A 111 3.39 -9.09 7.87
C ILE A 111 4.37 -10.21 7.48
N PHE A 112 4.46 -10.54 6.20
CA PHE A 112 5.35 -11.59 5.73
C PHE A 112 6.80 -11.12 5.53
N LEU A 113 7.00 -9.87 5.11
CA LEU A 113 8.33 -9.26 5.09
C LEU A 113 8.98 -9.27 6.48
N ARG A 114 8.22 -8.92 7.54
CA ARG A 114 8.70 -8.99 8.95
C ARG A 114 9.02 -10.40 9.40
N ARG A 115 8.46 -11.42 8.75
CA ARG A 115 8.76 -12.85 8.99
C ARG A 115 9.90 -13.38 8.13
N GLY A 116 10.58 -12.51 7.40
CA GLY A 116 11.72 -12.84 6.57
C GLY A 116 11.37 -13.43 5.21
N PHE A 117 10.14 -13.31 4.74
CA PHE A 117 9.82 -13.74 3.38
C PHE A 117 10.05 -12.61 2.39
N GLY A 118 10.72 -12.88 1.28
CA GLY A 118 10.59 -12.05 0.09
C GLY A 118 9.15 -12.09 -0.39
N VAL A 119 8.61 -10.95 -0.81
CA VAL A 119 7.21 -10.81 -1.22
C VAL A 119 7.15 -10.26 -2.63
N TYR A 120 6.37 -10.92 -3.47
CA TYR A 120 6.06 -10.51 -4.84
C TYR A 120 4.55 -10.28 -4.93
N LEU A 121 4.15 -9.05 -5.25
CA LEU A 121 2.76 -8.67 -5.48
C LEU A 121 2.52 -8.58 -6.97
N ILE A 122 1.47 -9.26 -7.46
CA ILE A 122 1.17 -9.34 -8.88
C ILE A 122 -0.16 -8.64 -9.16
N ASP A 123 -0.13 -7.69 -10.10
CA ASP A 123 -1.31 -7.24 -10.81
C ASP A 123 -1.47 -8.04 -12.10
N GLN A 124 -2.60 -8.70 -12.25
CA GLN A 124 -2.95 -9.40 -13.47
C GLN A 124 -3.11 -8.41 -14.62
N PRO A 125 -2.94 -8.85 -15.89
CA PRO A 125 -3.22 -8.02 -17.04
C PRO A 125 -4.54 -7.25 -16.89
N ARG A 126 -4.53 -5.96 -17.20
CA ARG A 126 -5.68 -5.04 -17.11
C ARG A 126 -6.15 -4.73 -15.69
N ARG A 127 -5.34 -5.01 -14.67
CA ARG A 127 -5.64 -4.72 -13.26
C ARG A 127 -4.53 -3.87 -12.65
N GLY A 128 -4.88 -3.06 -11.66
CA GLY A 128 -3.94 -2.27 -10.89
C GLY A 128 -2.92 -1.52 -11.76
N ASP A 129 -1.65 -1.77 -11.51
CA ASP A 129 -0.52 -1.14 -12.20
C ASP A 129 -0.06 -1.92 -13.46
N ALA A 130 -0.79 -2.96 -13.87
CA ALA A 130 -0.41 -3.77 -15.03
C ALA A 130 -0.47 -3.05 -16.39
N GLY A 131 -0.96 -1.81 -16.41
CA GLY A 131 -0.91 -0.96 -17.59
C GLY A 131 -2.02 -1.24 -18.61
N ARG A 132 -1.71 -0.93 -19.88
CA ARG A 132 -2.69 -0.91 -20.96
C ARG A 132 -3.01 -2.30 -21.50
N SER A 133 -4.26 -2.44 -21.94
CA SER A 133 -4.69 -3.56 -22.77
C SER A 133 -4.38 -3.28 -24.24
N THR A 134 -4.08 -4.34 -25.01
CA THR A 134 -3.98 -4.29 -26.47
C THR A 134 -5.35 -4.33 -27.16
N VAL A 135 -6.41 -4.62 -26.40
CA VAL A 135 -7.80 -4.58 -26.88
C VAL A 135 -8.59 -3.48 -26.19
N SER A 136 -9.49 -2.86 -26.93
CA SER A 136 -10.42 -1.88 -26.39
C SER A 136 -11.32 -2.53 -25.34
N ALA A 137 -11.56 -1.80 -24.26
CA ALA A 137 -12.49 -2.22 -23.22
C ALA A 137 -13.64 -1.22 -23.13
N THR A 138 -14.84 -1.71 -22.90
CA THR A 138 -16.02 -0.93 -22.57
C THR A 138 -16.32 -1.11 -21.08
N VAL A 139 -16.57 0.00 -20.39
CA VAL A 139 -17.04 -0.05 -19.00
C VAL A 139 -18.54 -0.17 -19.02
N GLU A 140 -19.06 -1.25 -18.51
CA GLU A 140 -20.50 -1.50 -18.43
C GLU A 140 -21.02 -1.28 -17.00
N ALA A 141 -22.30 -0.86 -16.90
CA ALA A 141 -22.92 -0.60 -15.61
C ALA A 141 -23.23 -1.89 -14.82
N LYS A 142 -23.26 -3.04 -15.51
CA LYS A 142 -23.43 -4.35 -14.90
C LYS A 142 -22.21 -5.19 -15.23
N PRO A 143 -21.50 -5.70 -14.22
CA PRO A 143 -20.45 -6.68 -14.45
C PRO A 143 -21.07 -8.01 -14.94
N ASP A 144 -20.36 -8.70 -15.82
CA ASP A 144 -20.69 -10.06 -16.28
C ASP A 144 -20.58 -11.09 -15.16
#